data_68e5826d932755edea85175daeba0ae8
#
_entry.id   68e5826d932755edea85175daeba0ae8
#
_cell.length_a   1.000
_cell.length_b   1.000
_cell.length_c   1.000
_cell.angle_alpha   90.00
_cell.angle_beta   90.00
_cell.angle_gamma   90.00
#
_symmetry.space_group_name_H-M   'P 1'
#
loop_
_entity.id
_entity.type
_entity.pdbx_description
1 polymer ?
#
loop_
_entity_poly.entity_id
_entity_poly.type
_entity_poly.pdbx_seq_one_letter_code
_entity_poly.pdbx_strand_id
1 'polypeptide(L)'
;EQPHDIKFWCLGNEMDGPWQICRKTADEYGRIAQETGKLMRMVDPTIQLSACGSSMWDMPTYGTWEDTVLDHCFEQVDFLSLHSYFMNPHDSTEEYFGNIELTDNFIKQTVAIADAVAARKRSAKRIMLSFDEWNVWYKARSIEDLRKPGWPVAPRLIEEVYNYEDALVVGGA
;
A
#
# COMPACT_ATOMS: atom_id res chain seq x y z
N GLU A 1 16.39 28.60 9.84
CA GLU A 1 14.98 28.22 9.57
C GLU A 1 14.51 27.24 10.62
N GLN A 2 13.25 27.32 11.00
CA GLN A 2 12.66 26.33 11.91
C GLN A 2 12.31 25.07 11.12
N PRO A 3 12.49 23.85 11.67
CA PRO A 3 12.09 22.62 11.02
C PRO A 3 10.58 22.58 10.81
N HIS A 4 10.12 21.88 9.77
CA HIS A 4 8.69 21.73 9.45
C HIS A 4 7.93 20.84 10.44
N ASP A 5 8.62 20.14 11.31
CA ASP A 5 8.07 19.24 12.35
C ASP A 5 7.12 18.17 11.80
N ILE A 6 7.49 17.55 10.67
CA ILE A 6 6.72 16.46 10.05
C ILE A 6 6.82 15.24 10.95
N LYS A 7 5.67 14.73 11.40
CA LYS A 7 5.60 13.62 12.37
C LYS A 7 5.29 12.27 11.75
N PHE A 8 4.72 12.21 10.55
CA PHE A 8 4.35 10.96 9.89
C PHE A 8 5.20 10.72 8.65
N TRP A 9 5.83 9.52 8.57
CA TRP A 9 6.73 9.15 7.49
C TRP A 9 6.46 7.74 6.98
N CYS A 10 6.43 7.59 5.65
CA CYS A 10 6.38 6.30 5.00
C CYS A 10 7.80 5.81 4.67
N LEU A 11 8.06 4.52 4.90
CA LEU A 11 9.35 3.88 4.66
C LEU A 11 9.46 3.29 3.24
N GLY A 12 8.96 3.99 2.26
CA GLY A 12 8.92 3.60 0.85
C GLY A 12 7.51 3.66 0.28
N ASN A 13 7.35 3.16 -0.94
CA ASN A 13 6.07 3.08 -1.64
C ASN A 13 6.03 1.81 -2.48
N GLU A 14 4.99 0.98 -2.35
CA GLU A 14 4.74 -0.22 -3.17
C GLU A 14 5.96 -1.11 -3.37
N MET A 15 6.69 -1.37 -2.31
CA MET A 15 8.00 -2.05 -2.38
C MET A 15 7.92 -3.51 -2.82
N ASP A 16 6.75 -4.12 -2.85
CA ASP A 16 6.43 -5.44 -3.41
C ASP A 16 6.16 -5.38 -4.93
N GLY A 17 5.79 -4.21 -5.44
CA GLY A 17 5.34 -4.00 -6.82
C GLY A 17 6.46 -4.17 -7.86
N PRO A 18 6.27 -5.03 -8.89
CA PRO A 18 7.29 -5.22 -9.93
C PRO A 18 7.51 -3.98 -10.82
N TRP A 19 6.62 -3.01 -10.75
CA TRP A 19 6.71 -1.71 -11.44
C TRP A 19 7.59 -0.70 -10.72
N GLN A 20 7.85 -0.90 -9.42
CA GLN A 20 8.64 0.03 -8.63
C GLN A 20 10.14 -0.15 -8.85
N ILE A 21 10.85 0.97 -9.00
CA ILE A 21 12.31 0.99 -8.92
C ILE A 21 12.72 0.67 -7.48
N CYS A 22 13.73 -0.17 -7.33
CA CYS A 22 14.19 -0.64 -6.02
C CYS A 22 13.21 -1.56 -5.28
N ARG A 23 12.23 -2.18 -6.00
CA ARG A 23 11.42 -3.25 -5.40
C ARG A 23 12.30 -4.27 -4.69
N LYS A 24 11.73 -4.91 -3.70
CA LYS A 24 12.45 -5.88 -2.86
C LYS A 24 11.62 -7.12 -2.62
N THR A 25 12.27 -8.16 -2.15
CA THR A 25 11.56 -9.23 -1.44
C THR A 25 11.08 -8.73 -0.08
N ALA A 26 10.10 -9.39 0.51
CA ALA A 26 9.56 -9.03 1.83
C ALA A 26 10.66 -9.02 2.91
N ASP A 27 11.59 -9.97 2.85
CA ASP A 27 12.71 -10.09 3.78
C ASP A 27 13.70 -8.92 3.65
N GLU A 28 14.12 -8.59 2.41
CA GLU A 28 14.99 -7.46 2.14
C GLU A 28 14.37 -6.13 2.56
N TYR A 29 13.07 -5.93 2.23
CA TYR A 29 12.37 -4.72 2.59
C TYR A 29 12.18 -4.62 4.11
N GLY A 30 11.72 -5.66 4.76
CA GLY A 30 11.51 -5.69 6.20
C GLY A 30 12.79 -5.36 6.99
N ARG A 31 13.93 -5.89 6.55
CA ARG A 31 15.24 -5.58 7.14
C ARG A 31 15.62 -4.11 6.96
N ILE A 32 15.44 -3.57 5.76
CA ILE A 32 15.75 -2.14 5.50
C ILE A 32 14.79 -1.24 6.29
N ALA A 33 13.51 -1.54 6.31
CA ALA A 33 12.52 -0.79 7.08
C ALA A 33 12.86 -0.77 8.58
N GLN A 34 13.29 -1.91 9.13
CA GLN A 34 13.73 -1.99 10.52
C GLN A 34 14.90 -1.07 10.82
N GLU A 35 15.97 -1.12 10.03
CA GLU A 35 17.16 -0.31 10.28
C GLU A 35 16.92 1.18 10.00
N THR A 36 16.13 1.49 8.96
CA THR A 36 15.73 2.86 8.67
C THR A 36 14.88 3.44 9.80
N GLY A 37 13.91 2.68 10.31
CA GLY A 37 13.07 3.10 11.42
C GLY A 37 13.88 3.39 12.69
N LYS A 38 14.84 2.54 13.02
CA LYS A 38 15.76 2.78 14.14
C LYS A 38 16.53 4.11 13.99
N LEU A 39 17.12 4.32 12.81
CA LEU A 39 17.89 5.52 12.52
C LEU A 39 17.02 6.78 12.60
N MET A 40 15.85 6.76 11.99
CA MET A 40 14.92 7.90 12.00
C MET A 40 14.48 8.25 13.43
N ARG A 41 14.17 7.26 14.27
CA ARG A 41 13.79 7.49 15.67
C ARG A 41 14.96 7.92 16.56
N MET A 42 16.18 7.63 16.18
CA MET A 42 17.36 8.21 16.85
C MET A 42 17.47 9.72 16.59
N VAL A 43 17.01 10.18 15.43
CA VAL A 43 17.00 11.62 15.08
C VAL A 43 15.80 12.33 15.72
N ASP A 44 14.61 11.75 15.60
CA ASP A 44 13.39 12.26 16.23
C ASP A 44 12.55 11.08 16.78
N PRO A 45 12.56 10.85 18.10
CA PRO A 45 11.80 9.76 18.71
C PRO A 45 10.27 9.98 18.71
N THR A 46 9.79 11.14 18.28
CA THR A 46 8.36 11.51 18.32
C THR A 46 7.63 11.20 17.00
N ILE A 47 8.34 10.74 15.97
CA ILE A 47 7.76 10.43 14.67
C ILE A 47 6.97 9.12 14.70
N GLN A 48 5.99 9.03 13.79
CA GLN A 48 5.26 7.83 13.48
C GLN A 48 5.70 7.31 12.11
N LEU A 49 5.82 5.99 11.99
CA LEU A 49 6.36 5.33 10.80
C LEU A 49 5.34 4.35 10.22
N SER A 50 5.16 4.41 8.90
CA SER A 50 4.40 3.44 8.13
C SER A 50 5.33 2.58 7.28
N ALA A 51 5.24 1.26 7.40
CA ALA A 51 5.86 0.33 6.47
C ALA A 51 4.91 0.06 5.29
N CYS A 52 5.46 -0.31 4.12
CA CYS A 52 4.66 -0.76 2.99
C CYS A 52 4.04 -2.13 3.29
N GLY A 53 2.72 -2.23 3.24
CA GLY A 53 2.01 -3.46 3.01
C GLY A 53 1.94 -3.78 1.53
N SER A 54 1.08 -4.70 1.14
CA SER A 54 0.88 -5.08 -0.26
C SER A 54 0.26 -3.94 -1.05
N SER A 55 0.77 -3.74 -2.27
CA SER A 55 0.30 -2.71 -3.20
C SER A 55 -1.14 -2.92 -3.68
N MET A 56 -1.63 -4.16 -3.61
CA MET A 56 -3.01 -4.54 -3.92
C MET A 56 -3.32 -5.87 -3.23
N TRP A 57 -4.61 -6.14 -3.02
CA TRP A 57 -5.11 -7.37 -2.38
C TRP A 57 -4.80 -8.65 -3.18
N ASP A 58 -4.61 -8.56 -4.50
CA ASP A 58 -4.34 -9.68 -5.40
C ASP A 58 -2.85 -9.88 -5.71
N MET A 59 -1.97 -9.19 -5.00
CA MET A 59 -0.53 -9.42 -5.14
C MET A 59 -0.18 -10.88 -4.80
N PRO A 60 0.66 -11.54 -5.62
CA PRO A 60 1.06 -12.93 -5.37
C PRO A 60 1.75 -13.15 -4.02
N THR A 61 2.26 -12.07 -3.44
CA THR A 61 2.97 -12.06 -2.16
C THR A 61 2.09 -11.68 -0.98
N TYR A 62 0.83 -11.29 -1.22
CA TYR A 62 -0.09 -10.87 -0.17
C TYR A 62 -0.21 -11.92 0.96
N GLY A 63 -0.30 -11.46 2.16
CA GLY A 63 -0.29 -12.27 3.37
C GLY A 63 1.12 -12.66 3.83
N THR A 64 1.93 -13.24 2.97
CA THR A 64 3.34 -13.54 3.27
C THR A 64 4.18 -12.26 3.36
N TRP A 65 3.87 -11.27 2.54
CA TRP A 65 4.53 -9.96 2.57
C TRP A 65 4.32 -9.28 3.92
N GLU A 66 3.08 -9.13 4.37
CA GLU A 66 2.74 -8.48 5.64
C GLU A 66 3.38 -9.19 6.82
N ASP A 67 3.26 -10.53 6.86
CA ASP A 67 3.81 -11.36 7.92
C ASP A 67 5.33 -11.18 8.04
N THR A 68 6.03 -11.29 6.91
CA THR A 68 7.51 -11.21 6.87
C THR A 68 8.00 -9.79 7.18
N VAL A 69 7.40 -8.77 6.56
CA VAL A 69 7.78 -7.38 6.79
C VAL A 69 7.60 -7.01 8.25
N LEU A 70 6.43 -7.31 8.82
CA LEU A 70 6.15 -7.03 10.22
C LEU A 70 7.00 -7.88 11.16
N ASP A 71 7.38 -9.10 10.78
CA ASP A 71 8.31 -9.87 11.62
C ASP A 71 9.64 -9.15 11.83
N HIS A 72 10.14 -8.45 10.82
CA HIS A 72 11.37 -7.65 10.94
C HIS A 72 11.16 -6.32 11.65
N CYS A 73 10.21 -5.50 11.21
CA CYS A 73 10.14 -4.09 11.60
C CYS A 73 9.03 -3.74 12.62
N PHE A 74 8.33 -4.72 13.20
CA PHE A 74 7.18 -4.55 14.09
C PHE A 74 7.42 -3.50 15.19
N GLU A 75 8.56 -3.54 15.85
CA GLU A 75 8.88 -2.62 16.94
C GLU A 75 9.11 -1.18 16.47
N GLN A 76 9.48 -1.01 15.19
CA GLN A 76 9.87 0.28 14.63
C GLN A 76 8.73 1.04 13.98
N VAL A 77 7.68 0.36 13.51
CA VAL A 77 6.61 0.95 12.73
C VAL A 77 5.30 1.00 13.51
N ASP A 78 4.48 1.99 13.25
CA ASP A 78 3.19 2.20 13.89
C ASP A 78 2.05 1.81 12.95
N PHE A 79 2.30 1.89 11.65
CA PHE A 79 1.32 1.62 10.59
C PHE A 79 1.88 0.68 9.54
N LEU A 80 0.95 0.02 8.84
CA LEU A 80 1.18 -0.71 7.61
C LEU A 80 0.32 -0.08 6.52
N SER A 81 0.93 0.37 5.40
CA SER A 81 0.19 0.99 4.31
C SER A 81 -0.48 -0.06 3.42
N LEU A 82 -1.63 0.29 2.88
CA LEU A 82 -2.37 -0.51 1.91
C LEU A 82 -2.86 0.38 0.78
N HIS A 83 -2.87 -0.18 -0.43
CA HIS A 83 -3.39 0.48 -1.61
C HIS A 83 -4.49 -0.37 -2.28
N SER A 84 -5.43 0.28 -2.93
CA SER A 84 -6.44 -0.40 -3.73
C SER A 84 -6.94 0.47 -4.87
N TYR A 85 -6.77 0.00 -6.10
CA TYR A 85 -7.31 0.65 -7.27
C TYR A 85 -8.42 -0.17 -7.89
N PHE A 86 -9.56 0.46 -8.18
CA PHE A 86 -10.77 -0.19 -8.65
C PHE A 86 -10.82 -0.20 -10.17
N MET A 87 -10.88 -1.39 -10.75
CA MET A 87 -10.95 -1.59 -12.20
C MET A 87 -12.28 -2.24 -12.59
N ASN A 88 -12.80 -1.85 -13.74
CA ASN A 88 -13.98 -2.49 -14.36
C ASN A 88 -13.62 -2.99 -15.77
N PRO A 89 -12.78 -4.03 -15.90
CA PRO A 89 -12.30 -4.51 -17.20
C PRO A 89 -13.39 -5.16 -18.06
N HIS A 90 -14.47 -5.62 -17.45
CA HIS A 90 -15.56 -6.31 -18.14
C HIS A 90 -16.81 -5.45 -18.35
N ASP A 91 -16.74 -4.17 -17.96
CA ASP A 91 -17.89 -3.23 -18.00
C ASP A 91 -19.13 -3.81 -17.27
N SER A 92 -18.88 -4.44 -16.13
CA SER A 92 -19.89 -5.06 -15.27
C SER A 92 -20.05 -4.26 -13.98
N THR A 93 -21.20 -3.64 -13.79
CA THR A 93 -21.53 -2.88 -12.56
C THR A 93 -21.45 -3.76 -11.32
N GLU A 94 -21.91 -5.02 -11.41
CA GLU A 94 -21.91 -5.96 -10.28
C GLU A 94 -20.48 -6.31 -9.86
N GLU A 95 -19.61 -6.70 -10.81
CA GLU A 95 -18.19 -6.97 -10.52
C GLU A 95 -17.47 -5.74 -10.00
N TYR A 96 -17.80 -4.58 -10.55
CA TYR A 96 -17.17 -3.33 -10.16
C TYR A 96 -17.49 -2.97 -8.69
N PHE A 97 -18.74 -3.11 -8.28
CA PHE A 97 -19.14 -2.88 -6.89
C PHE A 97 -18.61 -3.96 -5.93
N GLY A 98 -18.27 -5.13 -6.43
CA GLY A 98 -17.59 -6.16 -5.67
C GLY A 98 -16.24 -5.69 -5.09
N ASN A 99 -15.60 -4.66 -5.67
CA ASN A 99 -14.37 -4.06 -5.13
C ASN A 99 -14.57 -3.49 -3.72
N ILE A 100 -15.79 -3.08 -3.35
CA ILE A 100 -16.11 -2.59 -2.00
C ILE A 100 -15.90 -3.71 -0.97
N GLU A 101 -16.44 -4.89 -1.23
CA GLU A 101 -16.27 -6.06 -0.36
C GLU A 101 -14.82 -6.55 -0.35
N LEU A 102 -14.15 -6.52 -1.48
CA LEU A 102 -12.73 -6.88 -1.58
C LEU A 102 -11.86 -5.97 -0.71
N THR A 103 -12.15 -4.67 -0.70
CA THR A 103 -11.43 -3.69 0.13
C THR A 103 -11.65 -3.96 1.62
N ASP A 104 -12.91 -4.20 2.03
CA ASP A 104 -13.23 -4.54 3.43
C ASP A 104 -12.54 -5.85 3.86
N ASN A 105 -12.53 -6.86 3.00
CA ASN A 105 -11.83 -8.11 3.27
C ASN A 105 -10.31 -7.93 3.34
N PHE A 106 -9.73 -7.11 2.47
CA PHE A 106 -8.31 -6.78 2.49
C PHE A 106 -7.90 -6.14 3.83
N ILE A 107 -8.68 -5.18 4.30
CA ILE A 107 -8.48 -4.54 5.61
C ILE A 107 -8.56 -5.57 6.74
N LYS A 108 -9.62 -6.36 6.79
CA LYS A 108 -9.85 -7.36 7.85
C LYS A 108 -8.75 -8.42 7.91
N GLN A 109 -8.35 -8.93 6.76
CA GLN A 109 -7.30 -9.94 6.66
C GLN A 109 -5.94 -9.37 7.08
N THR A 110 -5.60 -8.16 6.64
CA THR A 110 -4.34 -7.51 7.01
C THR A 110 -4.27 -7.23 8.51
N VAL A 111 -5.38 -6.79 9.11
CA VAL A 111 -5.47 -6.65 10.59
C VAL A 111 -5.21 -7.98 11.27
N ALA A 112 -5.82 -9.07 10.79
CA ALA A 112 -5.62 -10.39 11.39
C ALA A 112 -4.17 -10.88 11.28
N ILE A 113 -3.48 -10.59 10.17
CA ILE A 113 -2.05 -10.90 10.01
C ILE A 113 -1.21 -10.10 11.00
N ALA A 114 -1.45 -8.78 11.11
CA ALA A 114 -0.73 -7.92 12.05
C ALA A 114 -0.93 -8.36 13.50
N ASP A 115 -2.16 -8.73 13.89
CA ASP A 115 -2.48 -9.26 15.22
C ASP A 115 -1.80 -10.63 15.48
N ALA A 116 -1.69 -11.48 14.47
CA ALA A 116 -0.96 -12.76 14.57
C ALA A 116 0.54 -12.53 14.80
N VAL A 117 1.15 -11.55 14.12
CA VAL A 117 2.54 -11.15 14.35
C VAL A 117 2.72 -10.62 15.77
N ALA A 118 1.82 -9.74 16.23
CA ALA A 118 1.83 -9.19 17.59
C ALA A 118 1.79 -10.32 18.63
N ALA A 119 0.90 -11.31 18.45
CA ALA A 119 0.78 -12.47 19.34
C ALA A 119 2.06 -13.30 19.36
N ARG A 120 2.68 -13.58 18.21
CA ARG A 120 3.95 -14.29 18.07
C ARG A 120 5.10 -13.59 18.82
N LYS A 121 5.12 -12.26 18.73
CA LYS A 121 6.09 -11.40 19.42
C LYS A 121 5.75 -11.15 20.89
N ARG A 122 4.60 -11.66 21.38
CA ARG A 122 4.09 -11.41 22.72
C ARG A 122 4.01 -9.93 23.06
N SER A 123 3.65 -9.12 22.06
CA SER A 123 3.54 -7.67 22.17
C SER A 123 2.10 -7.25 22.36
N ALA A 124 1.87 -6.25 23.20
CA ALA A 124 0.57 -5.56 23.33
C ALA A 124 0.40 -4.42 22.32
N LYS A 125 1.44 -4.12 21.55
CA LYS A 125 1.41 -3.10 20.49
C LYS A 125 0.46 -3.56 19.38
N ARG A 126 -0.34 -2.62 18.88
CA ARG A 126 -1.15 -2.81 17.69
C ARG A 126 -0.57 -2.00 16.53
N ILE A 127 -0.43 -2.64 15.39
CA ILE A 127 -0.14 -1.95 14.14
C ILE A 127 -1.47 -1.44 13.58
N MET A 128 -1.51 -0.16 13.27
CA MET A 128 -2.65 0.47 12.61
C MET A 128 -2.47 0.35 11.09
N LEU A 129 -3.54 0.52 10.34
CA LEU A 129 -3.46 0.58 8.88
C LEU A 129 -3.43 2.04 8.41
N SER A 130 -2.60 2.31 7.42
CA SER A 130 -2.61 3.53 6.61
C SER A 130 -3.12 3.14 5.23
N PHE A 131 -4.43 3.27 5.00
CA PHE A 131 -4.99 3.06 3.68
C PHE A 131 -4.84 4.39 2.91
N ASP A 132 -3.68 4.61 2.31
CA ASP A 132 -3.20 5.91 1.87
C ASP A 132 -3.23 6.13 0.36
N GLU A 133 -3.49 5.08 -0.42
CA GLU A 133 -3.76 5.17 -1.84
C GLU A 133 -4.97 4.34 -2.23
N TRP A 134 -6.02 5.00 -2.73
CA TRP A 134 -7.14 4.30 -3.37
C TRP A 134 -7.88 5.21 -4.35
N ASN A 135 -8.34 4.66 -5.45
CA ASN A 135 -9.19 5.35 -6.42
C ASN A 135 -9.63 4.39 -7.53
N VAL A 136 -10.41 4.90 -8.46
CA VAL A 136 -10.66 4.26 -9.74
C VAL A 136 -9.37 4.24 -10.56
N TRP A 137 -9.07 3.08 -11.19
CA TRP A 137 -7.92 2.96 -12.08
C TRP A 137 -8.22 3.50 -13.48
N TYR A 138 -7.18 3.93 -14.18
CA TYR A 138 -7.25 4.60 -15.47
C TYR A 138 -7.90 3.78 -16.57
N LYS A 139 -9.05 4.25 -17.08
CA LYS A 139 -9.71 3.72 -18.27
C LYS A 139 -9.08 4.26 -19.57
N ALA A 140 -8.41 5.42 -19.52
CA ALA A 140 -7.86 6.11 -20.68
C ALA A 140 -6.57 5.48 -21.22
N ARG A 141 -5.96 4.52 -20.53
CA ARG A 141 -4.77 3.80 -21.00
C ARG A 141 -5.08 2.32 -21.20
N SER A 142 -4.82 1.85 -22.42
CA SER A 142 -4.76 0.40 -22.63
C SER A 142 -3.50 -0.18 -21.99
N ILE A 143 -3.56 -1.45 -21.60
CA ILE A 143 -2.38 -2.21 -21.13
C ILE A 143 -1.25 -2.17 -22.19
N GLU A 144 -1.62 -2.10 -23.48
CA GLU A 144 -0.67 -1.99 -24.58
C GLU A 144 0.12 -0.67 -24.57
N ASP A 145 -0.54 0.44 -24.19
CA ASP A 145 0.13 1.73 -24.06
C ASP A 145 1.14 1.75 -22.91
N LEU A 146 0.83 1.07 -21.81
CA LEU A 146 1.72 0.93 -20.66
C LEU A 146 2.94 0.01 -20.94
N ARG A 147 2.82 -0.88 -21.92
CA ARG A 147 3.87 -1.83 -22.29
C ARG A 147 4.80 -1.34 -23.39
N LYS A 148 4.57 -0.17 -23.98
CA LYS A 148 5.46 0.39 -25.01
C LYS A 148 6.85 0.63 -24.41
N PRO A 149 7.91 0.09 -25.03
CA PRO A 149 9.27 0.28 -24.53
C PRO A 149 9.70 1.74 -24.70
N GLY A 150 10.52 2.19 -23.76
CA GLY A 150 11.10 3.53 -23.77
C GLY A 150 10.34 4.53 -22.91
N TRP A 151 10.93 5.73 -22.83
CA TRP A 151 10.38 6.82 -22.03
C TRP A 151 9.63 7.79 -22.95
N PRO A 152 8.33 7.93 -22.83
CA PRO A 152 7.56 8.80 -23.72
C PRO A 152 7.91 10.28 -23.49
N VAL A 153 8.03 11.04 -24.58
CA VAL A 153 8.20 12.50 -24.53
C VAL A 153 6.82 13.15 -24.49
N ALA A 154 6.55 13.92 -23.44
CA ALA A 154 5.27 14.61 -23.21
C ALA A 154 4.05 13.70 -23.46
N PRO A 155 3.92 12.60 -22.72
CA PRO A 155 2.78 11.70 -22.88
C PRO A 155 1.48 12.46 -22.57
N ARG A 156 0.38 11.99 -23.15
CA ARG A 156 -0.96 12.50 -22.80
C ARG A 156 -1.18 12.37 -21.29
N LEU A 157 -1.74 13.41 -20.68
CA LEU A 157 -2.14 13.34 -19.27
C LEU A 157 -3.08 12.18 -19.05
N ILE A 158 -2.89 11.52 -17.92
CA ILE A 158 -3.76 10.45 -17.47
C ILE A 158 -4.84 11.12 -16.64
N GLU A 159 -5.95 11.40 -17.30
CA GLU A 159 -7.14 11.94 -16.63
C GLU A 159 -8.30 11.02 -16.96
N GLU A 160 -9.04 10.63 -15.94
CA GLU A 160 -10.27 9.88 -16.11
C GLU A 160 -11.47 10.80 -16.12
N VAL A 161 -12.42 10.48 -17.00
CA VAL A 161 -13.76 11.03 -16.92
C VAL A 161 -14.56 10.12 -16.00
N TYR A 162 -14.69 10.54 -14.75
CA TYR A 162 -15.45 9.80 -13.76
C TYR A 162 -16.93 9.78 -14.11
N ASN A 163 -17.53 8.61 -13.94
CA ASN A 163 -18.97 8.43 -14.10
C ASN A 163 -19.65 8.21 -12.74
N TYR A 164 -20.96 7.97 -12.76
CA TYR A 164 -21.74 7.76 -11.55
C TYR A 164 -21.35 6.46 -10.79
N GLU A 165 -21.01 5.40 -11.51
CA GLU A 165 -20.56 4.14 -10.90
C GLU A 165 -19.22 4.30 -10.20
N ASP A 166 -18.30 5.07 -10.80
CA ASP A 166 -17.00 5.38 -10.19
C ASP A 166 -17.20 6.11 -8.84
N ALA A 167 -18.12 7.06 -8.79
CA ALA A 167 -18.43 7.77 -7.55
C ALA A 167 -19.04 6.85 -6.48
N LEU A 168 -19.87 5.88 -6.88
CA LEU A 168 -20.47 4.93 -5.95
C LEU A 168 -19.46 3.92 -5.40
N VAL A 169 -18.57 3.40 -6.25
CA VAL A 169 -17.55 2.44 -5.78
C VAL A 169 -16.55 3.10 -4.84
N VAL A 170 -16.10 4.33 -5.16
CA VAL A 170 -15.19 5.08 -4.28
C VAL A 170 -15.86 5.49 -2.97
N GLY A 171 -17.15 5.84 -3.01
CA GLY A 171 -17.91 6.20 -1.81
C GLY A 171 -18.33 5.02 -0.95
N GLY A 172 -18.29 3.79 -1.48
CA GLY A 172 -18.62 2.57 -0.78
C GLY A 172 -17.41 1.86 -0.14
N ALA A 173 -16.23 2.09 -0.70
CA ALA A 173 -14.97 1.55 -0.19
C ALA A 173 -14.41 2.38 0.96
#